data_e0c52c083182f6093634d706e8edb63a
#
_entry.id   e0c52c083182f6093634d706e8edb63a
#
_cell.length_a   1.000
_cell.length_b   1.000
_cell.length_c   1.000
_cell.angle_alpha   90.00
_cell.angle_beta   90.00
_cell.angle_gamma   90.00
#
_symmetry.space_group_name_H-M   'P 1'
#
loop_
_entity.id
_entity.type
_entity.pdbx_description
1 polymer ?
#
loop_
_entity_poly.entity_id
_entity_poly.type
_entity_poly.pdbx_seq_one_letter_code
_entity_poly.pdbx_strand_id
1 'polypeptide(L)'
;VYKRQHLDKDIGIMWTGSSIVSDIRTPALKGINKYLKRPAFIWWNFPVTDYVRHALFLGRTYGVDADAMPFMQGFASNPMDKPEASKISLFSVANMTWNAKAYDSDRTWKDSIRILFPGCSSAMQTFADHNSDGGPSGHNYRKEESVEIAPVVEQVLELCRRGARVSGSKAFDRLKAEFAKMAQAPAAIRAKSNNPAFVAEVEPWLIKFESLGKAGVNSMRMIEATEAGNAAGALNHAMEAACLLAEMQRYSREISKAINKHVTEVTKKNSPWQTAVKPSELVMAPAVRELLDMGSTPVLSRVSG
;
A
#
# COMPACT_ATOMS: atom_id res chain seq x y z
N VAL A 1 29.66 22.16 -7.38
CA VAL A 1 30.27 23.32 -6.68
C VAL A 1 30.30 24.54 -7.57
N TYR A 2 30.79 24.43 -8.79
CA TYR A 2 30.97 25.53 -9.71
C TYR A 2 29.65 26.25 -10.10
N LYS A 3 28.60 25.49 -10.44
CA LYS A 3 27.31 26.05 -10.91
C LYS A 3 26.60 26.94 -9.88
N ARG A 4 26.66 26.64 -8.58
CA ARG A 4 25.97 27.45 -7.56
C ARG A 4 26.51 28.84 -7.34
N GLN A 5 27.80 29.06 -7.64
CA GLN A 5 28.48 30.33 -7.42
C GLN A 5 28.14 31.38 -8.49
N HIS A 6 27.63 30.90 -9.63
CA HIS A 6 27.32 31.74 -10.81
C HIS A 6 25.81 31.87 -11.06
N LEU A 7 24.96 31.19 -10.25
CA LEU A 7 23.52 31.36 -10.30
C LEU A 7 23.12 32.65 -9.55
N ASP A 8 22.25 33.41 -10.15
CA ASP A 8 21.64 34.57 -9.50
C ASP A 8 21.01 34.12 -8.16
N LYS A 9 21.06 35.02 -7.16
CA LYS A 9 20.56 34.71 -5.81
C LYS A 9 19.05 34.47 -5.78
N ASP A 10 18.32 35.02 -6.74
CA ASP A 10 16.88 34.89 -6.86
C ASP A 10 16.45 33.57 -7.51
N ILE A 11 17.38 32.80 -8.09
CA ILE A 11 17.10 31.49 -8.65
C ILE A 11 17.03 30.46 -7.50
N GLY A 12 15.86 29.87 -7.31
CA GLY A 12 15.66 28.76 -6.37
C GLY A 12 16.39 27.48 -6.82
N ILE A 13 16.93 26.73 -5.87
CA ILE A 13 17.57 25.45 -6.14
C ILE A 13 16.74 24.34 -5.49
N MET A 14 16.24 23.42 -6.31
CA MET A 14 15.47 22.28 -5.83
C MET A 14 16.37 21.21 -5.22
N TRP A 15 15.89 20.57 -4.15
CA TRP A 15 16.53 19.46 -3.48
C TRP A 15 15.51 18.41 -3.08
N THR A 16 15.80 17.15 -3.35
CA THR A 16 14.88 16.02 -3.12
C THR A 16 15.07 15.31 -1.78
N GLY A 17 16.03 15.77 -0.99
CA GLY A 17 16.47 15.08 0.22
C GLY A 17 17.85 14.45 0.05
N SER A 18 18.25 13.62 1.01
CA SER A 18 19.56 12.96 0.99
C SER A 18 19.70 11.89 -0.11
N SER A 19 18.58 11.42 -0.64
CA SER A 19 18.48 10.58 -1.84
C SER A 19 17.30 11.03 -2.71
N ILE A 20 17.07 10.35 -3.83
CA ILE A 20 15.97 10.68 -4.77
C ILE A 20 14.62 10.58 -4.05
N VAL A 21 14.41 9.50 -3.28
CA VAL A 21 13.23 9.32 -2.42
C VAL A 21 13.73 9.19 -1.00
N SER A 22 13.45 10.17 -0.15
CA SER A 22 13.91 10.19 1.24
C SER A 22 13.10 11.13 2.11
N ASP A 23 13.28 11.00 3.40
CA ASP A 23 12.79 11.95 4.40
C ASP A 23 13.55 13.29 4.31
N ILE A 24 12.89 14.37 4.68
CA ILE A 24 13.46 15.70 4.80
C ILE A 24 13.79 15.97 6.27
N ARG A 25 15.03 15.66 6.63
CA ARG A 25 15.52 15.80 8.00
C ARG A 25 16.22 17.14 8.18
N THR A 26 15.95 17.81 9.31
CA THR A 26 16.50 19.13 9.62
C THR A 26 18.03 19.21 9.52
N PRO A 27 18.84 18.26 10.05
CA PRO A 27 20.27 18.31 9.92
C PRO A 27 20.77 18.25 8.48
N ALA A 28 20.15 17.38 7.66
CA ALA A 28 20.51 17.24 6.25
C ALA A 28 20.15 18.49 5.45
N LEU A 29 18.97 19.08 5.71
CA LEU A 29 18.54 20.32 5.08
C LEU A 29 19.47 21.49 5.44
N LYS A 30 19.84 21.66 6.71
CA LYS A 30 20.81 22.69 7.11
C LYS A 30 22.18 22.47 6.45
N GLY A 31 22.61 21.22 6.32
CA GLY A 31 23.85 20.87 5.62
C GLY A 31 23.83 21.28 4.16
N ILE A 32 22.78 20.94 3.41
CA ILE A 32 22.68 21.33 2.00
C ILE A 32 22.53 22.85 1.82
N ASN A 33 21.75 23.52 2.68
CA ASN A 33 21.61 24.98 2.64
C ASN A 33 22.95 25.70 2.84
N LYS A 34 23.77 25.23 3.79
CA LYS A 34 25.12 25.75 3.98
C LYS A 34 25.97 25.55 2.74
N TYR A 35 25.83 24.41 2.07
CA TYR A 35 26.52 24.12 0.82
C TYR A 35 26.01 24.99 -0.34
N LEU A 36 24.68 25.18 -0.47
CA LEU A 36 24.04 25.99 -1.50
C LEU A 36 24.19 27.52 -1.24
N LYS A 37 24.50 27.92 0.02
CA LYS A 37 24.50 29.31 0.50
C LYS A 37 23.15 30.02 0.34
N ARG A 38 22.07 29.25 0.35
CA ARG A 38 20.67 29.70 0.31
C ARG A 38 19.76 28.57 0.79
N PRO A 39 18.52 28.86 1.23
CA PRO A 39 17.52 27.82 1.50
C PRO A 39 17.21 27.04 0.22
N ALA A 40 17.12 25.70 0.35
CA ALA A 40 16.68 24.85 -0.74
C ALA A 40 15.17 24.93 -0.90
N PHE A 41 14.70 24.86 -2.14
CA PHE A 41 13.30 24.57 -2.45
C PHE A 41 13.13 23.04 -2.42
N ILE A 42 12.20 22.51 -1.61
CA ILE A 42 12.00 21.08 -1.48
C ILE A 42 11.16 20.57 -2.64
N TRP A 43 11.69 19.60 -3.38
CA TRP A 43 10.95 18.73 -4.28
C TRP A 43 10.85 17.37 -3.61
N TRP A 44 9.77 17.14 -2.88
CA TRP A 44 9.59 15.89 -2.14
C TRP A 44 8.98 14.80 -3.02
N ASN A 45 9.73 13.73 -3.28
CA ASN A 45 9.28 12.59 -4.06
C ASN A 45 8.37 11.68 -3.22
N PHE A 46 7.19 12.20 -2.89
CA PHE A 46 6.11 11.52 -2.19
C PHE A 46 4.78 12.21 -2.56
N PRO A 47 3.70 11.47 -2.85
CA PRO A 47 3.54 10.01 -2.90
C PRO A 47 3.83 9.36 -4.28
N VAL A 48 4.80 9.83 -5.02
CA VAL A 48 5.13 9.31 -6.36
C VAL A 48 5.36 7.80 -6.37
N THR A 49 4.79 7.11 -7.36
CA THR A 49 4.89 5.65 -7.56
C THR A 49 5.44 5.25 -8.92
N ASP A 50 6.11 6.16 -9.63
CA ASP A 50 6.66 5.88 -10.96
C ASP A 50 7.71 4.76 -10.99
N TYR A 51 8.39 4.54 -9.86
CA TYR A 51 9.35 3.46 -9.64
C TYR A 51 8.71 2.16 -9.07
N VAL A 52 7.44 2.22 -8.61
CA VAL A 52 6.67 1.11 -8.04
C VAL A 52 5.20 1.17 -8.49
N ARG A 53 4.99 1.27 -9.80
CA ARG A 53 3.66 1.52 -10.41
C ARG A 53 2.59 0.50 -10.07
N HIS A 54 2.98 -0.66 -9.55
CA HIS A 54 2.07 -1.70 -9.09
C HIS A 54 1.38 -1.37 -7.76
N ALA A 55 1.84 -0.36 -7.03
CA ALA A 55 1.37 0.02 -5.71
C ALA A 55 0.58 1.32 -5.70
N LEU A 56 -0.14 1.53 -4.61
CA LEU A 56 -0.74 2.80 -4.23
C LEU A 56 -0.13 3.26 -2.90
N PHE A 57 0.12 4.56 -2.76
CA PHE A 57 0.57 5.15 -1.50
C PHE A 57 -0.59 5.91 -0.85
N LEU A 58 -1.51 5.16 -0.24
CA LEU A 58 -2.71 5.68 0.40
C LEU A 58 -2.56 5.82 1.92
N GLY A 59 -1.37 5.53 2.44
CA GLY A 59 -1.10 5.53 3.87
C GLY A 59 -0.88 6.90 4.47
N ARG A 60 -0.47 6.87 5.72
CA ARG A 60 -0.15 8.04 6.53
C ARG A 60 1.04 8.79 5.96
N THR A 61 0.99 10.12 6.00
CA THR A 61 2.06 11.00 5.49
C THR A 61 2.94 11.44 6.65
N TYR A 62 4.23 11.17 6.57
CA TYR A 62 5.28 11.60 7.51
C TYR A 62 6.63 11.61 6.80
N GLY A 63 7.68 12.03 7.50
CA GLY A 63 9.04 12.02 6.97
C GLY A 63 9.61 13.41 6.68
N VAL A 64 8.88 14.46 7.08
CA VAL A 64 9.39 15.84 7.07
C VAL A 64 9.42 16.34 8.50
N ASP A 65 10.61 16.70 8.99
CA ASP A 65 10.75 17.25 10.33
C ASP A 65 10.05 18.61 10.43
N ALA A 66 9.23 18.80 11.47
CA ALA A 66 8.55 20.08 11.71
C ALA A 66 9.52 21.26 11.83
N ASP A 67 10.67 21.03 12.41
CA ASP A 67 11.75 22.02 12.60
C ASP A 67 12.49 22.34 11.29
N ALA A 68 12.27 21.58 10.22
CA ALA A 68 12.88 21.85 8.92
C ALA A 68 12.20 23.01 8.17
N MET A 69 10.91 23.25 8.41
CA MET A 69 10.09 24.21 7.68
C MET A 69 10.71 25.62 7.59
N PRO A 70 11.26 26.22 8.67
CA PRO A 70 11.86 27.55 8.59
C PRO A 70 13.13 27.63 7.72
N PHE A 71 13.72 26.50 7.35
CA PHE A 71 14.94 26.43 6.54
C PHE A 71 14.69 26.13 5.08
N MET A 72 13.43 26.04 4.65
CA MET A 72 13.02 25.80 3.27
C MET A 72 12.71 27.12 2.57
N GLN A 73 13.07 27.23 1.28
CA GLN A 73 12.58 28.31 0.44
C GLN A 73 11.12 28.10 0.04
N GLY A 74 10.72 26.85 -0.14
CA GLY A 74 9.39 26.42 -0.51
C GLY A 74 9.31 24.90 -0.56
N PHE A 75 8.11 24.38 -0.84
CA PHE A 75 7.83 22.95 -0.83
C PHE A 75 6.93 22.55 -1.99
N ALA A 76 7.32 21.53 -2.72
CA ALA A 76 6.51 20.85 -3.72
C ALA A 76 6.50 19.36 -3.44
N SER A 77 5.35 18.72 -3.62
CA SER A 77 5.15 17.27 -3.53
C SER A 77 5.02 16.71 -4.94
N ASN A 78 5.67 15.58 -5.19
CA ASN A 78 5.55 14.84 -6.44
C ASN A 78 4.52 13.71 -6.26
N PRO A 79 3.31 13.80 -6.86
CA PRO A 79 2.24 12.83 -6.63
C PRO A 79 2.41 11.54 -7.45
N MET A 80 1.54 10.57 -7.19
CA MET A 80 1.39 9.39 -8.06
C MET A 80 0.90 9.81 -9.45
N ASP A 81 1.13 8.96 -10.45
CA ASP A 81 0.48 9.01 -11.77
C ASP A 81 -1.03 8.64 -11.70
N LYS A 82 -1.58 8.67 -10.50
CA LYS A 82 -2.97 8.41 -10.13
C LYS A 82 -3.50 9.61 -9.36
N PRO A 83 -4.01 10.62 -10.08
CA PRO A 83 -4.34 11.92 -9.49
C PRO A 83 -5.42 11.85 -8.41
N GLU A 84 -6.43 10.98 -8.61
CA GLU A 84 -7.52 10.86 -7.65
C GLU A 84 -7.06 10.15 -6.35
N ALA A 85 -6.28 9.09 -6.47
CA ALA A 85 -5.69 8.38 -5.33
C ALA A 85 -4.69 9.26 -4.57
N SER A 86 -3.96 10.11 -5.27
CA SER A 86 -3.00 11.06 -4.68
C SER A 86 -3.65 12.06 -3.72
N LYS A 87 -4.94 12.36 -3.86
CA LYS A 87 -5.63 13.35 -3.02
C LYS A 87 -5.57 13.03 -1.53
N ILE A 88 -5.55 11.74 -1.16
CA ILE A 88 -5.44 11.32 0.25
C ILE A 88 -4.11 11.80 0.85
N SER A 89 -3.00 11.49 0.17
CA SER A 89 -1.68 11.88 0.63
C SER A 89 -1.44 13.40 0.47
N LEU A 90 -1.91 14.01 -0.62
CA LEU A 90 -1.78 15.45 -0.83
C LEU A 90 -2.55 16.28 0.19
N PHE A 91 -3.72 15.79 0.66
CA PHE A 91 -4.44 16.42 1.77
C PHE A 91 -3.56 16.47 3.03
N SER A 92 -2.87 15.37 3.31
CA SER A 92 -1.96 15.28 4.45
C SER A 92 -0.70 16.15 4.26
N VAL A 93 -0.15 16.21 3.05
CA VAL A 93 0.98 17.11 2.73
C VAL A 93 0.59 18.56 2.92
N ALA A 94 -0.58 18.98 2.43
CA ALA A 94 -1.07 20.33 2.60
C ALA A 94 -1.24 20.71 4.09
N ASN A 95 -1.80 19.80 4.89
CA ASN A 95 -1.98 20.01 6.33
C ASN A 95 -0.62 20.12 7.06
N MET A 96 0.32 19.23 6.72
CA MET A 96 1.68 19.23 7.27
C MET A 96 2.44 20.52 6.94
N THR A 97 2.35 21.00 5.71
CA THR A 97 3.05 22.24 5.31
C THR A 97 2.38 23.51 5.80
N TRP A 98 1.07 23.45 6.07
CA TRP A 98 0.33 24.58 6.65
C TRP A 98 0.70 24.82 8.12
N ASN A 99 0.75 23.75 8.93
CA ASN A 99 1.11 23.84 10.35
C ASN A 99 1.84 22.58 10.82
N ALA A 100 3.12 22.49 10.51
CA ALA A 100 3.95 21.34 10.83
C ALA A 100 4.03 21.01 12.33
N LYS A 101 3.93 22.03 13.21
CA LYS A 101 4.00 21.82 14.67
C LYS A 101 2.74 21.16 15.25
N ALA A 102 1.59 21.41 14.64
CA ALA A 102 0.33 20.81 15.08
C ALA A 102 -0.07 19.59 14.22
N TYR A 103 0.76 19.24 13.25
CA TYR A 103 0.48 18.12 12.35
C TYR A 103 0.52 16.78 13.09
N ASP A 104 -0.56 16.01 12.93
CA ASP A 104 -0.70 14.64 13.37
C ASP A 104 -1.02 13.76 12.16
N SER A 105 -0.11 12.86 11.85
CA SER A 105 -0.17 12.03 10.64
C SER A 105 -1.37 11.08 10.63
N ASP A 106 -1.68 10.42 11.76
CA ASP A 106 -2.79 9.48 11.85
C ASP A 106 -4.14 10.18 11.80
N ARG A 107 -4.30 11.24 12.59
CA ARG A 107 -5.52 12.05 12.58
C ARG A 107 -5.78 12.65 11.19
N THR A 108 -4.76 13.24 10.57
CA THR A 108 -4.90 13.87 9.26
C THR A 108 -5.23 12.86 8.17
N TRP A 109 -4.66 11.66 8.22
CA TRP A 109 -4.98 10.57 7.32
C TRP A 109 -6.45 10.12 7.45
N LYS A 110 -6.94 9.93 8.67
CA LYS A 110 -8.35 9.61 8.93
C LYS A 110 -9.29 10.73 8.46
N ASP A 111 -8.93 11.99 8.71
CA ASP A 111 -9.70 13.15 8.26
C ASP A 111 -9.73 13.26 6.74
N SER A 112 -8.62 13.01 6.04
CA SER A 112 -8.57 13.01 4.57
C SER A 112 -9.57 12.02 3.99
N ILE A 113 -9.61 10.79 4.51
CA ILE A 113 -10.54 9.75 4.06
C ILE A 113 -11.99 10.13 4.38
N ARG A 114 -12.26 10.62 5.59
CA ARG A 114 -13.59 11.04 6.01
C ARG A 114 -14.14 12.18 5.15
N ILE A 115 -13.30 13.14 4.78
CA ILE A 115 -13.69 14.32 4.00
C ILE A 115 -13.80 13.97 2.51
N LEU A 116 -12.87 13.22 1.96
CA LEU A 116 -12.86 12.87 0.54
C LEU A 116 -13.88 11.77 0.19
N PHE A 117 -14.18 10.86 1.12
CA PHE A 117 -15.05 9.69 0.91
C PHE A 117 -16.10 9.52 2.02
N PRO A 118 -16.96 10.52 2.26
CA PRO A 118 -17.87 10.49 3.42
C PRO A 118 -18.86 9.32 3.39
N GLY A 119 -19.27 8.87 2.19
CA GLY A 119 -20.22 7.76 2.02
C GLY A 119 -19.63 6.36 2.27
N CYS A 120 -18.31 6.20 2.22
CA CYS A 120 -17.62 4.90 2.34
C CYS A 120 -16.32 4.97 3.16
N SER A 121 -16.22 5.90 4.11
CA SER A 121 -14.98 6.18 4.83
C SER A 121 -14.37 4.94 5.51
N SER A 122 -15.17 4.08 6.14
CA SER A 122 -14.68 2.85 6.77
C SER A 122 -14.09 1.85 5.75
N ALA A 123 -14.77 1.66 4.63
CA ALA A 123 -14.27 0.80 3.54
C ALA A 123 -12.98 1.39 2.93
N MET A 124 -12.92 2.71 2.77
CA MET A 124 -11.74 3.40 2.28
C MET A 124 -10.58 3.32 3.28
N GLN A 125 -10.82 3.39 4.59
CA GLN A 125 -9.76 3.17 5.59
C GLN A 125 -9.17 1.77 5.48
N THR A 126 -10.02 0.73 5.38
CA THR A 126 -9.56 -0.64 5.15
C THR A 126 -8.72 -0.74 3.86
N PHE A 127 -9.23 -0.21 2.75
CA PHE A 127 -8.52 -0.24 1.49
C PHE A 127 -7.18 0.51 1.54
N ALA A 128 -7.17 1.70 2.14
CA ALA A 128 -5.99 2.55 2.23
C ALA A 128 -4.92 1.99 3.18
N ASP A 129 -5.30 1.39 4.31
CA ASP A 129 -4.36 0.80 5.27
C ASP A 129 -3.60 -0.39 4.66
N HIS A 130 -4.29 -1.19 3.82
CA HIS A 130 -3.68 -2.32 3.10
C HIS A 130 -3.01 -1.95 1.77
N ASN A 131 -3.03 -0.68 1.38
CA ASN A 131 -2.35 -0.14 0.20
C ASN A 131 -1.58 1.13 0.57
N SER A 132 -0.93 1.11 1.71
CA SER A 132 -0.28 2.28 2.31
C SER A 132 1.17 2.45 1.90
N ASP A 133 1.84 1.38 1.45
CA ASP A 133 3.23 1.40 1.00
C ASP A 133 3.38 0.68 -0.36
N GLY A 134 4.46 1.03 -1.05
CA GLY A 134 4.79 0.49 -2.37
C GLY A 134 5.44 -0.88 -2.38
N GLY A 135 5.62 -1.50 -1.23
CA GLY A 135 6.35 -2.76 -1.15
C GLY A 135 7.87 -2.60 -1.38
N PRO A 136 8.57 -3.70 -1.60
CA PRO A 136 10.02 -3.66 -1.82
C PRO A 136 10.35 -2.80 -3.03
N SER A 137 10.99 -1.67 -2.81
CA SER A 137 11.51 -0.82 -3.85
C SER A 137 13.03 -0.69 -3.73
N GLY A 138 13.70 -0.41 -4.84
CA GLY A 138 15.14 -0.15 -4.83
C GLY A 138 15.54 1.06 -3.97
N HIS A 139 14.59 1.87 -3.57
CA HIS A 139 14.80 3.05 -2.75
C HIS A 139 14.61 2.80 -1.25
N ASN A 140 14.06 1.67 -0.83
CA ASN A 140 13.86 1.28 0.58
C ASN A 140 13.21 2.35 1.46
N TYR A 141 12.34 3.18 0.88
CA TYR A 141 11.88 4.38 1.54
C TYR A 141 10.91 4.10 2.69
N ARG A 142 9.89 3.30 2.40
CA ARG A 142 8.90 2.88 3.40
C ARG A 142 8.52 1.42 3.15
N LYS A 143 8.15 0.72 4.22
CA LYS A 143 7.71 -0.68 4.17
C LYS A 143 6.57 -0.91 5.17
N GLU A 144 5.73 0.10 5.36
CA GLU A 144 4.65 0.06 6.33
C GLU A 144 3.33 -0.16 5.60
N GLU A 145 2.78 -1.33 5.77
CA GLU A 145 1.50 -1.75 5.22
C GLU A 145 0.77 -2.56 6.28
N SER A 146 -0.54 -2.36 6.39
CA SER A 146 -1.37 -3.17 7.30
C SER A 146 -0.88 -3.12 8.77
N VAL A 147 -0.39 -1.97 9.21
CA VAL A 147 0.38 -1.81 10.46
C VAL A 147 -0.35 -2.35 11.69
N GLU A 148 -1.67 -2.13 11.76
CA GLU A 148 -2.47 -2.56 12.93
C GLU A 148 -2.73 -4.06 12.97
N ILE A 149 -2.77 -4.73 11.80
CA ILE A 149 -3.06 -6.16 11.72
C ILE A 149 -1.80 -7.02 11.55
N ALA A 150 -0.69 -6.46 11.10
CA ALA A 150 0.56 -7.20 10.86
C ALA A 150 1.03 -8.03 12.08
N PRO A 151 1.00 -7.52 13.33
CA PRO A 151 1.36 -8.32 14.49
C PRO A 151 0.42 -9.51 14.73
N VAL A 152 -0.87 -9.36 14.38
CA VAL A 152 -1.86 -10.43 14.51
C VAL A 152 -1.65 -11.50 13.44
N VAL A 153 -1.32 -11.08 12.22
CA VAL A 153 -0.94 -11.99 11.13
C VAL A 153 0.23 -12.86 11.58
N GLU A 154 1.32 -12.25 12.06
CA GLU A 154 2.50 -13.00 12.50
C GLU A 154 2.18 -13.95 13.66
N GLN A 155 1.38 -13.52 14.63
CA GLN A 155 0.94 -14.37 15.73
C GLN A 155 0.19 -15.61 15.24
N VAL A 156 -0.73 -15.46 14.28
CA VAL A 156 -1.50 -16.58 13.72
C VAL A 156 -0.58 -17.52 12.93
N LEU A 157 0.28 -16.97 12.07
CA LEU A 157 1.23 -17.76 11.28
C LEU A 157 2.18 -18.56 12.17
N GLU A 158 2.72 -17.94 13.22
CA GLU A 158 3.62 -18.61 14.15
C GLU A 158 2.94 -19.79 14.89
N LEU A 159 1.69 -19.61 15.31
CA LEU A 159 0.92 -20.69 15.92
C LEU A 159 0.66 -21.82 14.93
N CYS A 160 0.31 -21.52 13.67
CA CYS A 160 0.13 -22.50 12.61
C CYS A 160 1.44 -23.26 12.32
N ARG A 161 2.58 -22.58 12.22
CA ARG A 161 3.91 -23.19 12.01
C ARG A 161 4.26 -24.21 13.11
N ARG A 162 3.83 -23.96 14.34
CA ARG A 162 4.01 -24.88 15.48
C ARG A 162 3.01 -26.01 15.53
N GLY A 163 2.08 -26.08 14.59
CA GLY A 163 1.01 -27.07 14.59
C GLY A 163 0.00 -26.88 15.73
N ALA A 164 -0.06 -25.70 16.32
CA ALA A 164 -1.02 -25.40 17.37
C ALA A 164 -2.43 -25.20 16.79
N ARG A 165 -3.45 -25.57 17.57
CA ARG A 165 -4.82 -25.23 17.24
C ARG A 165 -5.03 -23.73 17.37
N VAL A 166 -5.52 -23.09 16.31
CA VAL A 166 -5.66 -21.62 16.24
C VAL A 166 -7.10 -21.14 16.14
N SER A 167 -8.02 -21.97 15.61
CA SER A 167 -9.43 -21.59 15.48
C SER A 167 -10.05 -21.29 16.84
N GLY A 168 -10.85 -20.20 16.92
CA GLY A 168 -11.46 -19.72 18.14
C GLY A 168 -10.50 -18.88 19.02
N SER A 169 -9.24 -18.68 18.64
CA SER A 169 -8.38 -17.71 19.33
C SER A 169 -8.73 -16.27 18.90
N LYS A 170 -8.56 -15.30 19.80
CA LYS A 170 -8.81 -13.88 19.50
C LYS A 170 -8.02 -13.37 18.30
N ALA A 171 -6.78 -13.84 18.11
CA ALA A 171 -5.95 -13.46 16.98
C ALA A 171 -6.52 -14.02 15.67
N PHE A 172 -6.93 -15.27 15.65
CA PHE A 172 -7.54 -15.91 14.50
C PHE A 172 -8.85 -15.22 14.09
N ASP A 173 -9.75 -14.97 15.05
CA ASP A 173 -11.02 -14.30 14.79
C ASP A 173 -10.82 -12.88 14.27
N ARG A 174 -9.85 -12.15 14.82
CA ARG A 174 -9.48 -10.80 14.35
C ARG A 174 -8.95 -10.82 12.93
N LEU A 175 -8.06 -11.74 12.58
CA LEU A 175 -7.52 -11.89 11.23
C LEU A 175 -8.62 -12.27 10.23
N LYS A 176 -9.49 -13.22 10.60
CA LYS A 176 -10.64 -13.64 9.78
C LYS A 176 -11.60 -12.47 9.50
N ALA A 177 -11.88 -11.66 10.53
CA ALA A 177 -12.69 -10.46 10.40
C ALA A 177 -12.05 -9.42 9.47
N GLU A 178 -10.72 -9.29 9.52
CA GLU A 178 -10.00 -8.35 8.63
C GLU A 178 -10.08 -8.79 7.17
N PHE A 179 -9.86 -10.08 6.87
CA PHE A 179 -10.07 -10.60 5.52
C PHE A 179 -11.50 -10.39 5.02
N ALA A 180 -12.50 -10.53 5.91
CA ALA A 180 -13.90 -10.25 5.54
C ALA A 180 -14.13 -8.76 5.20
N LYS A 181 -13.52 -7.82 5.93
CA LYS A 181 -13.56 -6.39 5.59
C LYS A 181 -12.89 -6.13 4.24
N MET A 182 -11.73 -6.73 3.98
CA MET A 182 -11.03 -6.62 2.70
C MET A 182 -11.91 -7.10 1.54
N ALA A 183 -12.60 -8.22 1.70
CA ALA A 183 -13.52 -8.77 0.69
C ALA A 183 -14.73 -7.87 0.41
N GLN A 184 -15.20 -7.12 1.42
CA GLN A 184 -16.42 -6.30 1.33
C GLN A 184 -16.13 -4.83 0.92
N ALA A 185 -14.96 -4.31 1.26
CA ALA A 185 -14.62 -2.91 1.07
C ALA A 185 -14.76 -2.45 -0.40
N PRO A 186 -14.32 -3.20 -1.43
CA PRO A 186 -14.45 -2.78 -2.82
C PRO A 186 -15.89 -2.56 -3.27
N ALA A 187 -16.81 -3.43 -2.89
CA ALA A 187 -18.22 -3.27 -3.21
C ALA A 187 -18.82 -2.00 -2.57
N ALA A 188 -18.45 -1.73 -1.31
CA ALA A 188 -18.90 -0.51 -0.62
C ALA A 188 -18.30 0.75 -1.25
N ILE A 189 -17.04 0.72 -1.67
CA ILE A 189 -16.38 1.84 -2.35
C ILE A 189 -17.06 2.14 -3.69
N ARG A 190 -17.30 1.12 -4.53
CA ARG A 190 -17.98 1.28 -5.82
C ARG A 190 -19.38 1.85 -5.67
N ALA A 191 -20.13 1.36 -4.67
CA ALA A 191 -21.54 1.73 -4.49
C ALA A 191 -21.73 3.11 -3.84
N LYS A 192 -20.81 3.54 -2.99
CA LYS A 192 -21.03 4.70 -2.10
C LYS A 192 -19.99 5.82 -2.25
N SER A 193 -18.98 5.65 -3.09
CA SER A 193 -18.03 6.73 -3.36
C SER A 193 -18.72 7.86 -4.12
N ASN A 194 -18.49 9.08 -3.65
CA ASN A 194 -18.90 10.30 -4.35
C ASN A 194 -17.90 10.72 -5.45
N ASN A 195 -16.86 9.91 -5.69
CA ASN A 195 -15.81 10.18 -6.67
C ASN A 195 -15.69 9.00 -7.66
N PRO A 196 -16.48 9.00 -8.76
CA PRO A 196 -16.41 7.92 -9.75
C PRO A 196 -15.06 7.88 -10.51
N ALA A 197 -14.37 9.01 -10.63
CA ALA A 197 -13.05 9.06 -11.24
C ALA A 197 -12.02 8.30 -10.41
N PHE A 198 -12.06 8.44 -9.07
CA PHE A 198 -11.25 7.63 -8.16
C PHE A 198 -11.53 6.13 -8.33
N VAL A 199 -12.81 5.75 -8.35
CA VAL A 199 -13.19 4.34 -8.51
C VAL A 199 -12.63 3.77 -9.81
N ALA A 200 -12.78 4.49 -10.92
CA ALA A 200 -12.26 4.07 -12.23
C ALA A 200 -10.72 3.95 -12.22
N GLU A 201 -10.04 4.89 -11.56
CA GLU A 201 -8.57 4.91 -11.48
C GLU A 201 -8.00 3.73 -10.69
N VAL A 202 -8.65 3.35 -9.58
CA VAL A 202 -8.17 2.29 -8.69
C VAL A 202 -8.86 0.94 -8.89
N GLU A 203 -9.76 0.82 -9.86
CA GLU A 203 -10.54 -0.41 -10.12
C GLU A 203 -9.68 -1.67 -10.23
N PRO A 204 -8.50 -1.67 -10.87
CA PRO A 204 -7.62 -2.84 -10.89
C PRO A 204 -7.17 -3.30 -9.50
N TRP A 205 -6.95 -2.36 -8.58
CA TRP A 205 -6.62 -2.68 -7.19
C TRP A 205 -7.84 -3.18 -6.43
N LEU A 206 -9.02 -2.58 -6.62
CA LEU A 206 -10.26 -3.02 -5.99
C LEU A 206 -10.62 -4.46 -6.34
N ILE A 207 -10.54 -4.84 -7.62
CA ILE A 207 -10.80 -6.22 -8.08
C ILE A 207 -9.88 -7.21 -7.37
N LYS A 208 -8.58 -6.94 -7.36
CA LYS A 208 -7.62 -7.85 -6.74
C LYS A 208 -7.70 -7.86 -5.22
N PHE A 209 -8.00 -6.72 -4.61
CA PHE A 209 -8.16 -6.61 -3.17
C PHE A 209 -9.37 -7.41 -2.67
N GLU A 210 -10.47 -7.36 -3.42
CA GLU A 210 -11.65 -8.19 -3.17
C GLU A 210 -11.32 -9.68 -3.24
N SER A 211 -10.62 -10.11 -4.30
CA SER A 211 -10.20 -11.51 -4.47
C SER A 211 -9.24 -11.94 -3.38
N LEU A 212 -8.31 -11.08 -2.97
CA LEU A 212 -7.38 -11.35 -1.86
C LEU A 212 -8.12 -11.53 -0.53
N GLY A 213 -9.07 -10.65 -0.23
CA GLY A 213 -9.89 -10.77 0.98
C GLY A 213 -10.71 -12.08 0.99
N LYS A 214 -11.34 -12.43 -0.13
CA LYS A 214 -12.07 -13.69 -0.29
C LYS A 214 -11.16 -14.92 -0.15
N ALA A 215 -9.96 -14.88 -0.74
CA ALA A 215 -8.97 -15.93 -0.59
C ALA A 215 -8.54 -16.10 0.88
N GLY A 216 -8.31 -14.98 1.59
CA GLY A 216 -8.01 -14.99 3.01
C GLY A 216 -9.12 -15.61 3.86
N VAL A 217 -10.38 -15.24 3.61
CA VAL A 217 -11.54 -15.84 4.31
C VAL A 217 -11.59 -17.36 4.07
N ASN A 218 -11.36 -17.81 2.84
CA ASN A 218 -11.34 -19.25 2.54
C ASN A 218 -10.15 -19.95 3.18
N SER A 219 -8.96 -19.34 3.23
CA SER A 219 -7.81 -19.90 3.95
C SER A 219 -8.10 -20.07 5.45
N MET A 220 -8.78 -19.12 6.07
CA MET A 220 -9.19 -19.24 7.48
C MET A 220 -10.22 -20.35 7.68
N ARG A 221 -11.23 -20.47 6.80
CA ARG A 221 -12.23 -21.54 6.83
C ARG A 221 -11.62 -22.93 6.58
N MET A 222 -10.62 -23.01 5.73
CA MET A 222 -9.85 -24.23 5.50
C MET A 222 -9.19 -24.72 6.80
N ILE A 223 -8.56 -23.82 7.56
CA ILE A 223 -7.95 -24.14 8.85
C ILE A 223 -9.02 -24.63 9.84
N GLU A 224 -10.14 -23.92 9.97
CA GLU A 224 -11.26 -24.34 10.82
C GLU A 224 -11.75 -25.75 10.48
N ALA A 225 -11.94 -26.03 9.19
CA ALA A 225 -12.38 -27.34 8.72
C ALA A 225 -11.34 -28.45 8.99
N THR A 226 -10.05 -28.13 8.78
CA THR A 226 -8.95 -29.07 9.09
C THR A 226 -8.91 -29.42 10.58
N GLU A 227 -8.99 -28.43 11.45
CA GLU A 227 -9.00 -28.60 12.91
C GLU A 227 -10.26 -29.33 13.43
N ALA A 228 -11.37 -29.23 12.71
CA ALA A 228 -12.61 -29.93 12.97
C ALA A 228 -12.62 -31.37 12.39
N GLY A 229 -11.56 -31.80 11.69
CA GLY A 229 -11.50 -33.10 11.03
C GLY A 229 -12.35 -33.22 9.76
N ASN A 230 -12.87 -32.09 9.23
CA ASN A 230 -13.66 -32.04 7.99
C ASN A 230 -12.75 -31.90 6.76
N ALA A 231 -12.16 -33.00 6.29
CA ALA A 231 -11.23 -33.00 5.18
C ALA A 231 -11.86 -32.50 3.86
N ALA A 232 -13.12 -32.86 3.59
CA ALA A 232 -13.82 -32.41 2.37
C ALA A 232 -14.08 -30.91 2.39
N GLY A 233 -14.52 -30.35 3.52
CA GLY A 233 -14.69 -28.91 3.67
C GLY A 233 -13.36 -28.15 3.56
N ALA A 234 -12.29 -28.68 4.16
CA ALA A 234 -10.96 -28.09 4.07
C ALA A 234 -10.46 -28.05 2.61
N LEU A 235 -10.60 -29.14 1.86
CA LEU A 235 -10.22 -29.21 0.45
C LEU A 235 -11.00 -28.20 -0.41
N ASN A 236 -12.32 -28.09 -0.22
CA ASN A 236 -13.14 -27.14 -0.96
C ASN A 236 -12.66 -25.70 -0.72
N HIS A 237 -12.43 -25.31 0.52
CA HIS A 237 -11.94 -23.96 0.84
C HIS A 237 -10.51 -23.71 0.34
N ALA A 238 -9.65 -24.72 0.36
CA ALA A 238 -8.31 -24.63 -0.24
C ALA A 238 -8.39 -24.36 -1.74
N MET A 239 -9.24 -25.10 -2.46
CA MET A 239 -9.44 -24.93 -3.90
C MET A 239 -10.02 -23.56 -4.23
N GLU A 240 -11.00 -23.06 -3.50
CA GLU A 240 -11.56 -21.73 -3.68
C GLU A 240 -10.49 -20.63 -3.48
N ALA A 241 -9.68 -20.73 -2.42
CA ALA A 241 -8.59 -19.77 -2.17
C ALA A 241 -7.55 -19.82 -3.30
N ALA A 242 -7.15 -21.01 -3.73
CA ALA A 242 -6.18 -21.18 -4.82
C ALA A 242 -6.70 -20.62 -6.17
N CYS A 243 -7.98 -20.86 -6.50
CA CYS A 243 -8.61 -20.30 -7.69
C CYS A 243 -8.60 -18.76 -7.68
N LEU A 244 -8.97 -18.14 -6.55
CA LEU A 244 -8.95 -16.69 -6.39
C LEU A 244 -7.54 -16.11 -6.56
N LEU A 245 -6.51 -16.74 -6.00
CA LEU A 245 -5.12 -16.32 -6.19
C LEU A 245 -4.66 -16.49 -7.65
N ALA A 246 -5.07 -17.55 -8.32
CA ALA A 246 -4.79 -17.76 -9.75
C ALA A 246 -5.46 -16.71 -10.64
N GLU A 247 -6.71 -16.36 -10.35
CA GLU A 247 -7.44 -15.27 -11.04
C GLU A 247 -6.74 -13.93 -10.86
N MET A 248 -6.28 -13.60 -9.64
CA MET A 248 -5.49 -12.39 -9.38
C MET A 248 -4.23 -12.33 -10.24
N GLN A 249 -3.55 -13.46 -10.44
CA GLN A 249 -2.34 -13.51 -11.29
C GLN A 249 -2.70 -13.36 -12.78
N ARG A 250 -3.76 -14.00 -13.23
CA ARG A 250 -4.25 -13.86 -14.61
C ARG A 250 -4.63 -12.42 -14.91
N TYR A 251 -5.40 -11.80 -14.05
CA TYR A 251 -5.80 -10.40 -14.17
C TYR A 251 -4.59 -9.44 -14.22
N SER A 252 -3.56 -9.68 -13.38
CA SER A 252 -2.32 -8.90 -13.42
C SER A 252 -1.61 -8.98 -14.77
N ARG A 253 -1.57 -10.17 -15.39
CA ARG A 253 -0.94 -10.35 -16.70
C ARG A 253 -1.68 -9.61 -17.81
N GLU A 254 -3.00 -9.61 -17.77
CA GLU A 254 -3.85 -8.94 -18.74
C GLU A 254 -3.69 -7.42 -18.65
N ILE A 255 -3.76 -6.86 -17.44
CA ILE A 255 -3.54 -5.42 -17.19
C ILE A 255 -2.12 -5.02 -17.59
N SER A 256 -1.10 -5.79 -17.23
CA SER A 256 0.28 -5.49 -17.60
C SER A 256 0.47 -5.46 -19.12
N LYS A 257 -0.16 -6.39 -19.86
CA LYS A 257 -0.12 -6.38 -21.32
C LYS A 257 -0.77 -5.12 -21.90
N ALA A 258 -1.94 -4.74 -21.40
CA ALA A 258 -2.65 -3.56 -21.88
C ALA A 258 -1.84 -2.27 -21.62
N ILE A 259 -1.31 -2.09 -20.42
CA ILE A 259 -0.51 -0.90 -20.07
C ILE A 259 0.82 -0.89 -20.83
N ASN A 260 1.52 -2.03 -20.94
CA ASN A 260 2.78 -2.10 -21.69
C ASN A 260 2.56 -1.81 -23.18
N LYS A 261 1.46 -2.28 -23.76
CA LYS A 261 1.09 -1.93 -25.12
C LYS A 261 0.91 -0.42 -25.29
N HIS A 262 0.14 0.19 -24.40
CA HIS A 262 -0.09 1.65 -24.43
C HIS A 262 1.21 2.44 -24.23
N VAL A 263 2.03 2.09 -23.25
CA VAL A 263 3.31 2.76 -23.00
C VAL A 263 4.26 2.60 -24.20
N THR A 264 4.32 1.43 -24.80
CA THR A 264 5.15 1.18 -26.01
C THR A 264 4.64 2.02 -27.19
N GLU A 265 3.34 2.13 -27.39
CA GLU A 265 2.73 2.94 -28.44
C GLU A 265 3.03 4.43 -28.26
N VAL A 266 2.95 4.94 -27.04
CA VAL A 266 3.17 6.37 -26.73
C VAL A 266 4.65 6.74 -26.71
N THR A 267 5.48 5.92 -26.05
CA THR A 267 6.89 6.26 -25.83
C THR A 267 7.85 5.70 -26.88
N LYS A 268 7.36 4.75 -27.70
CA LYS A 268 8.17 3.93 -28.65
C LYS A 268 9.36 3.24 -27.97
N LYS A 269 9.28 3.03 -26.68
CA LYS A 269 10.29 2.31 -25.88
C LYS A 269 9.63 1.15 -25.17
N ASN A 270 10.24 -0.03 -25.26
CA ASN A 270 9.88 -1.14 -24.38
C ASN A 270 10.14 -0.71 -22.93
N SER A 271 9.09 -0.56 -22.16
CA SER A 271 9.20 -0.26 -20.73
C SER A 271 9.32 -1.59 -19.97
N PRO A 272 10.46 -1.88 -19.33
CA PRO A 272 10.61 -3.06 -18.48
C PRO A 272 9.87 -2.91 -17.14
N TRP A 273 9.27 -1.76 -16.89
CA TRP A 273 8.60 -1.45 -15.63
C TRP A 273 7.34 -2.30 -15.50
N GLN A 274 7.37 -3.14 -14.51
CA GLN A 274 6.26 -4.04 -14.21
C GLN A 274 5.04 -3.24 -13.78
N THR A 275 3.98 -3.46 -14.50
CA THR A 275 2.70 -2.83 -14.30
C THR A 275 1.70 -3.77 -13.62
N ALA A 276 2.22 -4.81 -12.96
CA ALA A 276 1.39 -5.71 -12.18
C ALA A 276 0.80 -4.95 -11.00
N VAL A 277 -0.52 -4.93 -10.91
CA VAL A 277 -1.23 -4.41 -9.76
C VAL A 277 -1.07 -5.37 -8.60
N LYS A 278 -0.56 -4.90 -7.46
CA LYS A 278 -0.29 -5.74 -6.30
C LYS A 278 -0.82 -5.08 -5.01
N PRO A 279 -2.08 -5.28 -4.66
CA PRO A 279 -2.61 -4.82 -3.39
C PRO A 279 -2.03 -5.64 -2.25
N SER A 280 -1.70 -4.98 -1.15
CA SER A 280 -1.25 -5.60 0.10
C SER A 280 -0.10 -6.61 -0.08
N GLU A 281 0.97 -6.16 -0.76
CA GLU A 281 2.07 -7.04 -1.16
C GLU A 281 2.97 -7.46 0.01
N LEU A 282 3.03 -6.63 1.08
CA LEU A 282 3.96 -6.86 2.19
C LEU A 282 3.42 -7.78 3.28
N VAL A 283 2.12 -7.71 3.56
CA VAL A 283 1.53 -8.38 4.73
C VAL A 283 0.44 -9.38 4.35
N MET A 284 -0.66 -8.92 3.77
CA MET A 284 -1.83 -9.78 3.61
C MET A 284 -1.69 -10.79 2.47
N ALA A 285 -1.09 -10.41 1.35
CA ALA A 285 -0.92 -11.35 0.23
C ALA A 285 0.09 -12.48 0.55
N PRO A 286 1.25 -12.23 1.18
CA PRO A 286 2.08 -13.30 1.71
C PRO A 286 1.38 -14.18 2.74
N ALA A 287 0.64 -13.57 3.68
CA ALA A 287 -0.09 -14.31 4.71
C ALA A 287 -1.11 -15.32 4.12
N VAL A 288 -1.90 -14.90 3.14
CA VAL A 288 -2.88 -15.79 2.47
C VAL A 288 -2.19 -16.99 1.83
N ARG A 289 -1.04 -16.78 1.16
CA ARG A 289 -0.28 -17.86 0.53
C ARG A 289 0.25 -18.83 1.57
N GLU A 290 0.86 -18.32 2.62
CA GLU A 290 1.43 -19.15 3.69
C GLU A 290 0.35 -19.93 4.45
N LEU A 291 -0.79 -19.32 4.78
CA LEU A 291 -1.93 -19.99 5.39
C LEU A 291 -2.46 -21.11 4.50
N LEU A 292 -2.54 -20.89 3.19
CA LEU A 292 -2.99 -21.87 2.22
C LEU A 292 -2.00 -23.05 2.15
N ASP A 293 -0.70 -22.77 2.08
CA ASP A 293 0.34 -23.80 2.01
C ASP A 293 0.34 -24.68 3.26
N MET A 294 0.29 -24.07 4.45
CA MET A 294 0.27 -24.81 5.73
C MET A 294 -1.01 -25.63 5.93
N GLY A 295 -2.16 -25.10 5.56
CA GLY A 295 -3.44 -25.77 5.73
C GLY A 295 -3.72 -26.86 4.69
N SER A 296 -3.14 -26.78 3.48
CA SER A 296 -3.33 -27.77 2.42
C SER A 296 -2.46 -29.03 2.62
N THR A 297 -1.29 -28.91 3.22
CA THR A 297 -0.35 -30.02 3.43
C THR A 297 -0.97 -31.20 4.22
N PRO A 298 -1.64 -31.00 5.37
CA PRO A 298 -2.28 -32.08 6.10
C PRO A 298 -3.46 -32.72 5.36
N VAL A 299 -4.15 -31.96 4.52
CA VAL A 299 -5.29 -32.43 3.72
C VAL A 299 -4.81 -33.34 2.60
N LEU A 300 -3.78 -32.95 1.88
CA LEU A 300 -3.21 -33.71 0.77
C LEU A 300 -2.57 -35.01 1.25
N SER A 301 -1.91 -35.01 2.40
CA SER A 301 -1.32 -36.22 2.99
C SER A 301 -2.37 -37.27 3.43
N ARG A 302 -3.62 -36.87 3.74
CA ARG A 302 -4.72 -37.77 4.08
C ARG A 302 -5.48 -38.31 2.86
N VAL A 303 -5.37 -37.64 1.71
CA VAL A 303 -6.03 -38.04 0.45
C VAL A 303 -5.12 -38.97 -0.37
N SER A 304 -3.80 -38.93 -0.12
CA SER A 304 -2.80 -39.77 -0.81
C SER A 304 -2.44 -41.06 -0.06
N GLY A 305 -2.99 -41.33 1.11
CA GLY A 305 -2.89 -42.56 1.88
C GLY A 305 -4.22 -43.28 1.95
#